data_c930f580d9eedd79216aca8b2b9356c6
#
_entry.id   c930f580d9eedd79216aca8b2b9356c6
#
_cell.length_a   1.000
_cell.length_b   1.000
_cell.length_c   1.000
_cell.angle_alpha   90.00
_cell.angle_beta   90.00
_cell.angle_gamma   90.00
#
_symmetry.space_group_name_H-M   'P 1'
#
loop_
_entity.id
_entity.type
_entity.pdbx_description
1 polymer ?
#
loop_
_entity_poly.entity_id
_entity_poly.type
_entity_poly.pdbx_seq_one_letter_code
_entity_poly.pdbx_strand_id
1 'polypeptide(L)'
;MGAVSTELTPELAATIEEAFANRDRANMQPTIDFFADLLTKHPGNPYILYEVGGSYDTAGREEKAIEYYEQALPGLSGDTKRRCLLQYGSTLRNLDRFDESLEVFAAACKEFPESDSLRVFKALSLQAAGRKDKALATLLLLVADRLATPEIKRYEAAIRGNAEHLANL
;
A
#
# COMPACT_ATOMS: atom_id res chain seq x y z
N MET A 1 0.35 1.79 35.56
CA MET A 1 0.44 2.10 34.12
C MET A 1 -0.08 0.87 33.38
N GLY A 2 -1.29 0.96 32.83
CA GLY A 2 -1.87 -0.10 32.03
C GLY A 2 -1.01 -0.29 30.75
N ALA A 3 -0.72 -1.54 30.40
CA ALA A 3 -0.08 -1.86 29.11
C ALA A 3 -0.98 -1.32 28.00
N VAL A 4 -0.42 -0.48 27.14
CA VAL A 4 -1.11 0.01 25.94
C VAL A 4 -1.37 -1.21 25.07
N SER A 5 -2.62 -1.60 24.89
CA SER A 5 -2.98 -2.73 24.04
C SER A 5 -2.82 -2.30 22.58
N THR A 6 -1.84 -2.86 21.92
CA THR A 6 -1.64 -2.70 20.46
C THR A 6 -2.41 -3.76 19.66
N GLU A 7 -3.23 -4.54 20.34
CA GLU A 7 -4.00 -5.64 19.77
C GLU A 7 -5.27 -5.14 19.08
N LEU A 8 -5.60 -5.76 17.96
CA LEU A 8 -6.86 -5.54 17.25
C LEU A 8 -7.92 -6.50 17.84
N THR A 9 -8.68 -6.00 18.84
CA THR A 9 -9.81 -6.78 19.35
C THR A 9 -10.97 -6.83 18.34
N PRO A 10 -11.87 -7.83 18.41
CA PRO A 10 -13.04 -7.88 17.52
C PRO A 10 -13.92 -6.63 17.58
N GLU A 11 -14.09 -6.04 18.76
CA GLU A 11 -14.88 -4.82 18.97
C GLU A 11 -14.21 -3.61 18.32
N LEU A 12 -12.88 -3.50 18.44
CA LEU A 12 -12.12 -2.44 17.81
C LEU A 12 -12.12 -2.58 16.29
N ALA A 13 -12.00 -3.81 15.77
CA ALA A 13 -12.08 -4.09 14.34
C ALA A 13 -13.44 -3.67 13.78
N ALA A 14 -14.55 -4.04 14.45
CA ALA A 14 -15.90 -3.64 14.03
C ALA A 14 -16.08 -2.12 14.03
N THR A 15 -15.55 -1.42 15.06
CA THR A 15 -15.58 0.04 15.15
C THR A 15 -14.83 0.70 13.99
N ILE A 16 -13.65 0.18 13.64
CA ILE A 16 -12.85 0.65 12.51
C ILE A 16 -13.59 0.43 11.18
N GLU A 17 -14.12 -0.78 10.97
CA GLU A 17 -14.86 -1.12 9.74
C GLU A 17 -16.10 -0.24 9.55
N GLU A 18 -16.86 0.02 10.60
CA GLU A 18 -18.05 0.88 10.55
C GLU A 18 -17.66 2.32 10.20
N ALA A 19 -16.65 2.88 10.83
CA ALA A 19 -16.16 4.23 10.55
C ALA A 19 -15.62 4.33 9.11
N PHE A 20 -14.89 3.33 8.64
CA PHE A 20 -14.39 3.27 7.29
C PHE A 20 -15.52 3.20 6.24
N ALA A 21 -16.55 2.39 6.49
CA ALA A 21 -17.70 2.24 5.61
C ALA A 21 -18.52 3.53 5.49
N ASN A 22 -18.64 4.29 6.58
CA ASN A 22 -19.45 5.50 6.67
C ASN A 22 -18.69 6.80 6.29
N ARG A 23 -17.42 6.70 5.88
CA ARG A 23 -16.62 7.89 5.54
C ARG A 23 -17.17 8.62 4.32
N ASP A 24 -17.21 9.94 4.41
CA ASP A 24 -17.46 10.80 3.27
C ASP A 24 -16.13 11.23 2.61
N ARG A 25 -15.83 10.67 1.44
CA ARG A 25 -14.58 10.96 0.71
C ARG A 25 -14.50 12.41 0.23
N ALA A 26 -15.62 13.11 0.10
CA ALA A 26 -15.64 14.53 -0.25
C ALA A 26 -15.36 15.43 0.96
N ASN A 27 -15.58 14.91 2.18
CA ASN A 27 -15.31 15.62 3.43
C ASN A 27 -14.74 14.65 4.48
N MET A 28 -13.43 14.43 4.45
CA MET A 28 -12.75 13.48 5.33
C MET A 28 -12.52 14.00 6.76
N GLN A 29 -12.77 15.31 7.04
CA GLN A 29 -12.46 15.85 8.37
C GLN A 29 -13.17 15.12 9.51
N PRO A 30 -14.47 14.79 9.43
CA PRO A 30 -15.13 14.02 10.49
C PRO A 30 -14.51 12.62 10.71
N THR A 31 -14.06 11.96 9.64
CA THR A 31 -13.38 10.66 9.74
C THR A 31 -12.00 10.79 10.39
N ILE A 32 -11.25 11.84 10.04
CA ILE A 32 -9.95 12.15 10.66
C ILE A 32 -10.14 12.38 12.16
N ASP A 33 -11.10 13.21 12.53
CA ASP A 33 -11.39 13.54 13.94
C ASP A 33 -11.80 12.30 14.72
N PHE A 34 -12.64 11.45 14.14
CA PHE A 34 -13.06 10.18 14.74
C PHE A 34 -11.87 9.26 15.04
N PHE A 35 -11.00 9.02 14.05
CA PHE A 35 -9.85 8.14 14.26
C PHE A 35 -8.78 8.76 15.16
N ALA A 36 -8.61 10.09 15.14
CA ALA A 36 -7.76 10.80 16.08
C ALA A 36 -8.24 10.64 17.53
N ASP A 37 -9.56 10.78 17.76
CA ASP A 37 -10.19 10.54 19.06
C ASP A 37 -10.03 9.08 19.52
N LEU A 38 -10.22 8.13 18.60
CA LEU A 38 -10.05 6.71 18.87
C LEU A 38 -8.58 6.41 19.25
N LEU A 39 -7.62 7.06 18.59
CA LEU A 39 -6.19 6.92 18.90
C LEU A 39 -5.86 7.45 20.31
N THR A 40 -6.55 8.48 20.81
CA THR A 40 -6.35 8.94 22.20
C THR A 40 -6.77 7.90 23.24
N LYS A 41 -7.76 7.06 22.89
CA LYS A 41 -8.25 5.97 23.76
C LYS A 41 -7.39 4.70 23.66
N HIS A 42 -6.70 4.54 22.53
CA HIS A 42 -5.80 3.42 22.26
C HIS A 42 -4.42 3.92 21.74
N PRO A 43 -3.63 4.60 22.59
CA PRO A 43 -2.39 5.24 22.17
C PRO A 43 -1.43 4.26 21.52
N GLY A 44 -0.89 4.63 20.36
CA GLY A 44 0.10 3.81 19.65
C GLY A 44 -0.47 2.55 18.98
N ASN A 45 -1.79 2.35 18.95
CA ASN A 45 -2.37 1.20 18.27
C ASN A 45 -2.11 1.29 16.76
N PRO A 46 -1.40 0.31 16.15
CA PRO A 46 -0.94 0.39 14.76
C PRO A 46 -2.10 0.36 13.75
N TYR A 47 -3.20 -0.31 14.07
CA TYR A 47 -4.38 -0.38 13.18
C TYR A 47 -5.09 0.97 13.13
N ILE A 48 -5.22 1.68 14.25
CA ILE A 48 -5.79 3.02 14.29
C ILE A 48 -4.85 4.02 13.62
N LEU A 49 -3.54 3.95 13.87
CA LEU A 49 -2.54 4.78 13.18
C LEU A 49 -2.65 4.63 11.65
N TYR A 50 -2.83 3.41 11.16
CA TYR A 50 -3.04 3.14 9.73
C TYR A 50 -4.30 3.84 9.20
N GLU A 51 -5.42 3.79 9.93
CA GLU A 51 -6.67 4.45 9.52
C GLU A 51 -6.58 5.98 9.57
N VAL A 52 -5.88 6.55 10.55
CA VAL A 52 -5.58 7.98 10.59
C VAL A 52 -4.79 8.38 9.35
N GLY A 53 -3.73 7.63 9.02
CA GLY A 53 -2.92 7.85 7.82
C GLY A 53 -3.76 7.79 6.54
N GLY A 54 -4.58 6.75 6.38
CA GLY A 54 -5.48 6.58 5.24
C GLY A 54 -6.53 7.70 5.10
N SER A 55 -6.97 8.23 6.23
CA SER A 55 -7.92 9.36 6.25
C SER A 55 -7.27 10.65 5.78
N TYR A 56 -6.03 10.93 6.21
CA TYR A 56 -5.25 12.07 5.73
C TYR A 56 -4.90 11.93 4.24
N ASP A 57 -4.50 10.73 3.79
CA ASP A 57 -4.21 10.45 2.40
C ASP A 57 -5.42 10.70 1.49
N THR A 58 -6.59 10.17 1.87
CA THR A 58 -7.85 10.41 1.17
C THR A 58 -8.26 11.89 1.14
N ALA A 59 -7.86 12.66 2.16
CA ALA A 59 -8.07 14.11 2.23
C ALA A 59 -7.05 14.93 1.42
N GLY A 60 -6.08 14.30 0.75
CA GLY A 60 -5.00 14.97 0.01
C GLY A 60 -3.96 15.64 0.92
N ARG A 61 -3.84 15.17 2.16
CA ARG A 61 -2.83 15.64 3.13
C ARG A 61 -1.71 14.61 3.26
N GLU A 62 -1.00 14.40 2.19
CA GLU A 62 -0.11 13.26 1.96
C GLU A 62 1.11 13.23 2.88
N GLU A 63 1.74 14.38 3.16
CA GLU A 63 2.85 14.45 4.13
C GLU A 63 2.41 13.99 5.51
N LYS A 64 1.18 14.36 5.91
CA LYS A 64 0.65 13.94 7.21
C LYS A 64 0.33 12.45 7.23
N ALA A 65 -0.18 11.91 6.13
CA ALA A 65 -0.44 10.47 5.99
C ALA A 65 0.84 9.65 6.18
N ILE A 66 1.95 10.08 5.58
CA ILE A 66 3.26 9.41 5.71
C ILE A 66 3.68 9.28 7.17
N GLU A 67 3.58 10.34 7.98
CA GLU A 67 3.94 10.30 9.39
C GLU A 67 3.20 9.19 10.16
N TYR A 68 1.94 8.95 9.82
CA TYR A 68 1.12 7.91 10.45
C TYR A 68 1.42 6.53 9.91
N TYR A 69 1.66 6.36 8.61
CA TYR A 69 2.05 5.07 8.03
C TYR A 69 3.39 4.58 8.60
N GLU A 70 4.37 5.47 8.75
CA GLU A 70 5.66 5.16 9.36
C GLU A 70 5.52 4.67 10.81
N GLN A 71 4.63 5.29 11.58
CA GLN A 71 4.35 4.88 12.95
C GLN A 71 3.58 3.55 13.02
N ALA A 72 2.68 3.29 12.07
CA ALA A 72 1.84 2.09 12.04
C ALA A 72 2.63 0.83 11.65
N LEU A 73 3.48 0.94 10.62
CA LEU A 73 4.14 -0.20 9.96
C LEU A 73 4.85 -1.18 10.91
N PRO A 74 5.61 -0.74 11.94
CA PRO A 74 6.30 -1.67 12.83
C PRO A 74 5.37 -2.59 13.62
N GLY A 75 4.14 -2.17 13.88
CA GLY A 75 3.15 -2.94 14.66
C GLY A 75 2.14 -3.70 13.80
N LEU A 76 2.13 -3.50 12.48
CA LEU A 76 1.21 -4.16 11.57
C LEU A 76 1.75 -5.51 11.08
N SER A 77 0.82 -6.42 10.76
CA SER A 77 1.13 -7.72 10.16
C SER A 77 0.07 -8.12 9.12
N GLY A 78 0.33 -9.18 8.37
CA GLY A 78 -0.61 -9.77 7.43
C GLY A 78 -1.14 -8.80 6.38
N ASP A 79 -2.43 -8.91 6.06
CA ASP A 79 -3.05 -8.13 5.00
C ASP A 79 -3.07 -6.62 5.29
N THR A 80 -3.26 -6.22 6.54
CA THR A 80 -3.25 -4.79 6.91
C THR A 80 -1.87 -4.18 6.69
N LYS A 81 -0.78 -4.88 7.01
CA LYS A 81 0.57 -4.43 6.71
C LYS A 81 0.79 -4.28 5.20
N ARG A 82 0.38 -5.28 4.41
CA ARG A 82 0.45 -5.24 2.95
C ARG A 82 -0.28 -4.03 2.37
N ARG A 83 -1.49 -3.74 2.86
CA ARG A 83 -2.28 -2.58 2.45
C ARG A 83 -1.62 -1.25 2.86
N CYS A 84 -1.07 -1.17 4.07
CA CYS A 84 -0.34 0.00 4.53
C CYS A 84 0.90 0.27 3.67
N LEU A 85 1.70 -0.75 3.35
CA LEU A 85 2.86 -0.62 2.48
C LEU A 85 2.48 -0.14 1.08
N LEU A 86 1.37 -0.62 0.52
CA LEU A 86 0.86 -0.17 -0.77
C LEU A 86 0.48 1.32 -0.73
N GLN A 87 -0.27 1.74 0.28
CA GLN A 87 -0.69 3.13 0.43
C GLN A 87 0.54 4.03 0.68
N TYR A 88 1.41 3.65 1.60
CA TYR A 88 2.64 4.40 1.90
C TYR A 88 3.51 4.59 0.66
N GLY A 89 3.80 3.52 -0.09
CA GLY A 89 4.56 3.62 -1.33
C GLY A 89 3.88 4.50 -2.39
N SER A 90 2.55 4.45 -2.49
CA SER A 90 1.77 5.30 -3.41
C SER A 90 1.81 6.77 -3.01
N THR A 91 1.67 7.06 -1.72
CA THR A 91 1.72 8.42 -1.18
C THR A 91 3.10 9.04 -1.38
N LEU A 92 4.19 8.27 -1.17
CA LEU A 92 5.55 8.71 -1.50
C LEU A 92 5.69 9.07 -2.98
N ARG A 93 5.14 8.25 -3.88
CA ARG A 93 5.15 8.56 -5.33
C ARG A 93 4.39 9.85 -5.63
N ASN A 94 3.24 10.08 -5.02
CA ASN A 94 2.45 11.29 -5.22
C ASN A 94 3.18 12.57 -4.76
N LEU A 95 4.09 12.42 -3.78
CA LEU A 95 4.97 13.48 -3.29
C LEU A 95 6.29 13.58 -4.06
N ASP A 96 6.39 12.97 -5.24
CA ASP A 96 7.60 12.90 -6.08
C ASP A 96 8.83 12.25 -5.39
N ARG A 97 8.62 11.56 -4.26
CA ARG A 97 9.64 10.79 -3.52
C ARG A 97 9.81 9.40 -4.14
N PHE A 98 10.21 9.37 -5.42
CA PHE A 98 10.18 8.16 -6.25
C PHE A 98 11.11 7.05 -5.76
N ASP A 99 12.33 7.38 -5.37
CA ASP A 99 13.29 6.37 -4.92
C ASP A 99 12.83 5.73 -3.62
N GLU A 100 12.32 6.50 -2.66
CA GLU A 100 11.74 5.98 -1.43
C GLU A 100 10.51 5.10 -1.69
N SER A 101 9.63 5.54 -2.59
CA SER A 101 8.49 4.72 -3.04
C SER A 101 8.95 3.37 -3.60
N LEU A 102 9.98 3.36 -4.42
CA LEU A 102 10.52 2.13 -5.03
C LEU A 102 11.20 1.23 -4.00
N GLU A 103 11.88 1.77 -2.99
CA GLU A 103 12.42 1.01 -1.86
C GLU A 103 11.32 0.32 -1.06
N VAL A 104 10.25 1.07 -0.73
CA VAL A 104 9.07 0.52 -0.05
C VAL A 104 8.44 -0.62 -0.85
N PHE A 105 8.20 -0.43 -2.16
CA PHE A 105 7.62 -1.48 -2.99
C PHE A 105 8.57 -2.66 -3.21
N ALA A 106 9.88 -2.46 -3.25
CA ALA A 106 10.84 -3.56 -3.34
C ALA A 106 10.79 -4.45 -2.09
N ALA A 107 10.78 -3.84 -0.90
CA ALA A 107 10.65 -4.56 0.36
C ALA A 107 9.28 -5.25 0.48
N ALA A 108 8.19 -4.54 0.13
CA ALA A 108 6.83 -5.06 0.19
C ALA A 108 6.63 -6.28 -0.75
N CYS A 109 7.11 -6.21 -1.99
CA CYS A 109 7.02 -7.34 -2.91
C CYS A 109 7.86 -8.56 -2.46
N LYS A 110 8.92 -8.33 -1.71
CA LYS A 110 9.73 -9.42 -1.12
C LYS A 110 9.00 -10.08 0.06
N GLU A 111 8.33 -9.28 0.89
CA GLU A 111 7.57 -9.78 2.05
C GLU A 111 6.25 -10.45 1.62
N PHE A 112 5.61 -9.92 0.58
CA PHE A 112 4.31 -10.39 0.04
C PHE A 112 4.43 -10.75 -1.45
N PRO A 113 5.17 -11.83 -1.82
CA PRO A 113 5.48 -12.16 -3.21
C PRO A 113 4.25 -12.49 -4.07
N GLU A 114 3.16 -12.94 -3.43
CA GLU A 114 1.89 -13.26 -4.10
C GLU A 114 0.97 -12.05 -4.32
N SER A 115 1.36 -10.86 -3.87
CA SER A 115 0.54 -9.66 -4.01
C SER A 115 0.66 -9.04 -5.40
N ASP A 116 -0.37 -9.22 -6.20
CA ASP A 116 -0.46 -8.62 -7.54
C ASP A 116 -0.59 -7.10 -7.47
N SER A 117 -1.34 -6.59 -6.50
CA SER A 117 -1.52 -5.15 -6.33
C SER A 117 -0.20 -4.43 -6.02
N LEU A 118 0.68 -4.99 -5.19
CA LEU A 118 2.00 -4.42 -4.94
C LEU A 118 2.85 -4.36 -6.20
N ARG A 119 2.79 -5.37 -7.07
CA ARG A 119 3.50 -5.40 -8.36
C ARG A 119 2.97 -4.33 -9.31
N VAL A 120 1.64 -4.16 -9.39
CA VAL A 120 1.01 -3.10 -10.20
C VAL A 120 1.43 -1.72 -9.72
N PHE A 121 1.34 -1.45 -8.41
CA PHE A 121 1.69 -0.14 -7.86
C PHE A 121 3.19 0.15 -7.92
N LYS A 122 4.05 -0.88 -7.79
CA LYS A 122 5.48 -0.76 -8.09
C LYS A 122 5.73 -0.32 -9.52
N ALA A 123 5.01 -0.90 -10.50
CA ALA A 123 5.14 -0.50 -11.90
C ALA A 123 4.73 0.95 -12.12
N LEU A 124 3.68 1.44 -11.43
CA LEU A 124 3.29 2.85 -11.46
C LEU A 124 4.40 3.77 -10.90
N SER A 125 5.05 3.36 -9.81
CA SER A 125 6.18 4.12 -9.24
C SER A 125 7.42 4.10 -10.16
N LEU A 126 7.71 2.98 -10.81
CA LEU A 126 8.76 2.89 -11.83
C LEU A 126 8.48 3.83 -13.00
N GLN A 127 7.24 3.87 -13.47
CA GLN A 127 6.82 4.76 -14.56
C GLN A 127 6.99 6.24 -14.16
N ALA A 128 6.54 6.62 -12.97
CA ALA A 128 6.68 7.97 -12.45
C ALA A 128 8.15 8.39 -12.29
N ALA A 129 9.01 7.45 -11.87
CA ALA A 129 10.46 7.64 -11.77
C ALA A 129 11.19 7.65 -13.14
N GLY A 130 10.46 7.63 -14.26
CA GLY A 130 11.04 7.59 -15.61
C GLY A 130 11.60 6.23 -16.04
N ARG A 131 11.50 5.18 -15.19
CA ARG A 131 12.00 3.82 -15.47
C ARG A 131 10.94 3.00 -16.22
N LYS A 132 10.51 3.50 -17.39
CA LYS A 132 9.35 3.00 -18.14
C LYS A 132 9.51 1.55 -18.61
N ASP A 133 10.70 1.17 -19.05
CA ASP A 133 10.97 -0.19 -19.52
C ASP A 133 10.86 -1.21 -18.37
N LYS A 134 11.38 -0.86 -17.21
CA LYS A 134 11.24 -1.69 -15.99
C LYS A 134 9.79 -1.77 -15.50
N ALA A 135 9.02 -0.69 -15.65
CA ALA A 135 7.59 -0.70 -15.35
C ALA A 135 6.84 -1.67 -16.26
N LEU A 136 7.09 -1.61 -17.58
CA LEU A 136 6.50 -2.51 -18.55
C LEU A 136 6.92 -3.97 -18.31
N ALA A 137 8.19 -4.21 -18.03
CA ALA A 137 8.71 -5.54 -17.68
C ALA A 137 7.96 -6.14 -16.49
N THR A 138 7.74 -5.34 -15.44
CA THR A 138 7.02 -5.78 -14.22
C THR A 138 5.58 -6.21 -14.56
N LEU A 139 4.87 -5.46 -15.41
CA LEU A 139 3.51 -5.78 -15.82
C LEU A 139 3.45 -6.99 -16.77
N LEU A 140 4.41 -7.12 -17.69
CA LEU A 140 4.48 -8.29 -18.58
C LEU A 140 4.71 -9.59 -17.78
N LEU A 141 5.55 -9.57 -16.76
CA LEU A 141 5.74 -10.70 -15.86
C LEU A 141 4.46 -11.02 -15.07
N LEU A 142 3.74 -9.99 -14.61
CA LEU A 142 2.47 -10.19 -13.93
C LEU A 142 1.43 -10.85 -14.86
N VAL A 143 1.35 -10.41 -16.13
CA VAL A 143 0.47 -11.00 -17.14
C VAL A 143 0.83 -12.48 -17.36
N ALA A 144 2.12 -12.80 -17.54
CA ALA A 144 2.58 -14.17 -17.74
C ALA A 144 2.30 -15.07 -16.52
N ASP A 145 2.38 -14.53 -15.31
CA ASP A 145 2.16 -15.27 -14.07
C ASP A 145 0.67 -15.53 -13.78
N ARG A 146 -0.22 -14.60 -14.15
CA ARG A 146 -1.63 -14.61 -13.72
C ARG A 146 -2.63 -14.92 -14.81
N LEU A 147 -2.32 -14.66 -16.09
CA LEU A 147 -3.22 -14.97 -17.19
C LEU A 147 -2.91 -16.33 -17.78
N ALA A 148 -3.77 -17.32 -17.47
CA ALA A 148 -3.62 -18.70 -17.92
C ALA A 148 -4.43 -19.02 -19.18
N THR A 149 -4.77 -18.01 -20.02
CA THR A 149 -5.48 -18.26 -21.27
C THR A 149 -4.58 -19.05 -22.25
N PRO A 150 -5.15 -19.89 -23.14
CA PRO A 150 -4.36 -20.65 -24.11
C PRO A 150 -3.44 -19.78 -24.98
N GLU A 151 -3.88 -18.57 -25.34
CA GLU A 151 -3.09 -17.63 -26.13
C GLU A 151 -1.86 -17.12 -25.35
N ILE A 152 -2.04 -16.68 -24.11
CA ILE A 152 -0.93 -16.22 -23.26
C ILE A 152 0.04 -17.35 -22.97
N LYS A 153 -0.46 -18.55 -22.66
CA LYS A 153 0.38 -19.75 -22.44
C LYS A 153 1.21 -20.12 -23.65
N ARG A 154 0.65 -20.01 -24.85
CA ARG A 154 1.37 -20.27 -26.10
C ARG A 154 2.57 -19.36 -26.30
N TYR A 155 2.49 -18.10 -25.88
CA TYR A 155 3.52 -17.08 -26.05
C TYR A 155 4.26 -16.72 -24.74
N GLU A 156 4.06 -17.46 -23.67
CA GLU A 156 4.61 -17.16 -22.35
C GLU A 156 6.13 -16.98 -22.37
N ALA A 157 6.87 -17.85 -23.06
CA ALA A 157 8.33 -17.76 -23.17
C ALA A 157 8.78 -16.46 -23.87
N ALA A 158 8.08 -16.04 -24.92
CA ALA A 158 8.37 -14.79 -25.60
C ALA A 158 8.03 -13.57 -24.74
N ILE A 159 6.92 -13.59 -23.99
CA ILE A 159 6.54 -12.52 -23.06
C ILE A 159 7.62 -12.36 -21.98
N ARG A 160 8.06 -13.47 -21.36
CA ARG A 160 9.11 -13.44 -20.33
C ARG A 160 10.46 -12.97 -20.88
N GLY A 161 10.85 -13.42 -22.08
CA GLY A 161 12.08 -12.97 -22.73
C GLY A 161 12.09 -11.46 -23.06
N ASN A 162 10.97 -10.92 -23.53
CA ASN A 162 10.82 -9.47 -23.72
C ASN A 162 10.86 -8.71 -22.38
N ALA A 163 10.23 -9.23 -21.35
CA ALA A 163 10.28 -8.61 -20.03
C ALA A 163 11.71 -8.58 -19.47
N GLU A 164 12.47 -9.67 -19.61
CA GLU A 164 13.87 -9.73 -19.19
C GLU A 164 14.74 -8.71 -19.96
N HIS A 165 14.55 -8.62 -21.27
CA HIS A 165 15.26 -7.60 -22.08
C HIS A 165 14.96 -6.19 -21.57
N LEU A 166 13.69 -5.83 -21.40
CA LEU A 166 13.27 -4.50 -20.91
C LEU A 166 13.77 -4.20 -19.49
N ALA A 167 13.85 -5.20 -18.63
CA ALA A 167 14.35 -5.02 -17.25
C ALA A 167 15.84 -4.65 -17.20
N ASN A 168 16.59 -4.97 -18.26
CA ASN A 168 18.04 -4.75 -18.38
C ASN A 168 18.40 -3.45 -19.15
N LEU A 169 17.42 -2.72 -19.67
CA LEU A 169 17.60 -1.40 -20.25
C LEU A 169 17.67 -0.32 -19.16
#